data_5c0dbfd753582f0a5ddda7fcc8146064
#
_entry.id   5c0dbfd753582f0a5ddda7fcc8146064
#
_cell.length_a   1.000
_cell.length_b   1.000
_cell.length_c   1.000
_cell.angle_alpha   90.00
_cell.angle_beta   90.00
_cell.angle_gamma   90.00
#
_symmetry.space_group_name_H-M   'P 1'
#
loop_
_entity.id
_entity.type
_entity.pdbx_description
1 polymer ?
#
loop_
_entity_poly.entity_id
_entity_poly.type
_entity_poly.pdbx_seq_one_letter_code
_entity_poly.pdbx_strand_id
1 'polypeptide(L)'
;MTITAAADGSSLGNPGPAGWAWYVDEDTWDAGGWPQGTNNLGELTAILRLLEATAETGEELHILADSQYAINVVSKWRLGWKKRGWTKADKKPIKNLELIQEIDRAMEGRRVTFEWVKGHAGHHMNERADDLARGCAEAYQAGRTPEPGPGFGGGSSRGAAPAGQASASQASAGQA
;
A
#
# COMPACT_ATOMS: atom_id res chain seq x y z
N MET A 1 -3.56 3.00 22.21
CA MET A 1 -2.49 2.14 21.72
C MET A 1 -2.12 2.49 20.28
N THR A 2 -0.99 2.00 19.85
CA THR A 2 -0.53 2.30 18.49
C THR A 2 -0.28 0.99 17.75
N ILE A 3 -0.81 0.90 16.54
CA ILE A 3 -0.50 -0.23 15.66
C ILE A 3 0.71 0.17 14.85
N THR A 4 1.75 -0.66 14.88
CA THR A 4 2.93 -0.46 14.07
C THR A 4 2.93 -1.49 12.96
N ALA A 5 3.05 -1.05 11.72
CA ALA A 5 3.01 -1.94 10.57
C ALA A 5 3.97 -1.47 9.50
N ALA A 6 4.53 -2.40 8.75
CA ALA A 6 5.33 -2.07 7.59
C ALA A 6 4.47 -2.14 6.34
N ALA A 7 4.75 -1.28 5.38
CA ALA A 7 4.06 -1.30 4.09
C ALA A 7 5.11 -1.23 2.98
N ASP A 8 4.95 -2.04 1.96
CA ASP A 8 5.94 -2.11 0.89
C ASP A 8 5.30 -2.50 -0.43
N GLY A 9 5.99 -2.19 -1.50
CA GLY A 9 5.59 -2.57 -2.84
C GLY A 9 6.78 -3.13 -3.59
N SER A 10 6.51 -3.91 -4.61
CA SER A 10 7.55 -4.55 -5.40
C SER A 10 7.10 -4.64 -6.85
N SER A 11 8.06 -4.55 -7.76
CA SER A 11 7.74 -4.67 -9.18
C SER A 11 8.90 -5.39 -9.86
N LEU A 12 8.56 -6.39 -10.66
CA LEU A 12 9.54 -7.13 -11.46
C LEU A 12 9.58 -6.48 -12.83
N GLY A 13 10.39 -5.42 -12.95
CA GLY A 13 10.32 -4.51 -14.08
C GLY A 13 9.38 -3.37 -13.71
N ASN A 14 9.60 -2.19 -14.24
CA ASN A 14 8.85 -1.03 -13.82
C ASN A 14 8.38 -0.25 -15.04
N PRO A 15 7.21 -0.60 -15.64
CA PRO A 15 6.19 -1.50 -15.10
C PRO A 15 6.47 -2.98 -15.36
N GLY A 16 5.75 -3.82 -14.61
CA GLY A 16 5.82 -5.28 -14.75
C GLY A 16 4.92 -5.92 -13.72
N PRO A 17 5.02 -7.22 -13.52
CA PRO A 17 4.29 -7.87 -12.44
C PRO A 17 4.64 -7.19 -11.13
N ALA A 18 3.63 -6.85 -10.35
CA ALA A 18 3.85 -6.02 -9.17
C ALA A 18 3.04 -6.53 -7.99
N GLY A 19 3.51 -6.19 -6.80
CA GLY A 19 2.84 -6.59 -5.57
C GLY A 19 2.86 -5.50 -4.53
N TRP A 20 1.99 -5.65 -3.55
CA TRP A 20 1.91 -4.78 -2.38
C TRP A 20 1.76 -5.65 -1.15
N ALA A 21 2.19 -5.17 0.00
CA ALA A 21 2.00 -5.90 1.25
C ALA A 21 2.07 -4.95 2.44
N TRP A 22 1.31 -5.27 3.48
CA TRP A 22 1.50 -4.67 4.78
C TRP A 22 1.66 -5.80 5.79
N TYR A 23 2.40 -5.53 6.87
CA TYR A 23 2.80 -6.56 7.82
C TYR A 23 2.87 -5.99 9.23
N VAL A 24 2.16 -6.62 10.16
CA VAL A 24 2.25 -6.33 11.58
C VAL A 24 3.02 -7.46 12.27
N ASP A 25 2.57 -8.69 12.09
CA ASP A 25 3.24 -9.89 12.59
C ASP A 25 2.81 -11.08 11.73
N GLU A 26 3.27 -12.28 12.08
CA GLU A 26 3.03 -13.44 11.23
C GLU A 26 1.57 -13.84 11.12
N ASP A 27 0.74 -13.35 12.01
CA ASP A 27 -0.70 -13.64 11.97
C ASP A 27 -1.52 -12.45 11.48
N THR A 28 -0.87 -11.34 11.13
CA THR A 28 -1.56 -10.09 10.83
C THR A 28 -0.83 -9.40 9.68
N TRP A 29 -1.23 -9.73 8.46
CA TRP A 29 -0.63 -9.15 7.25
C TRP A 29 -1.56 -9.40 6.08
N ASP A 30 -1.35 -8.68 5.01
CA ASP A 30 -2.04 -8.95 3.76
C ASP A 30 -1.15 -8.55 2.60
N ALA A 31 -1.42 -9.14 1.46
CA ALA A 31 -0.62 -8.90 0.27
C ALA A 31 -1.45 -9.20 -0.98
N GLY A 32 -1.08 -8.57 -2.07
CA GLY A 32 -1.74 -8.79 -3.33
C GLY A 32 -0.90 -8.17 -4.44
N GLY A 33 -1.49 -8.00 -5.60
CA GLY A 33 -0.72 -7.44 -6.69
C GLY A 33 -1.48 -7.44 -8.00
N TRP A 34 -0.72 -7.29 -9.07
CA TRP A 34 -1.24 -7.17 -10.44
C TRP A 34 -0.27 -7.79 -11.42
N PRO A 35 -0.78 -8.27 -12.58
CA PRO A 35 0.13 -8.69 -13.65
C PRO A 35 0.99 -7.55 -14.18
N GLN A 36 0.50 -6.31 -14.06
CA GLN A 36 1.20 -5.14 -14.57
C GLN A 36 0.99 -3.97 -13.62
N GLY A 37 2.07 -3.43 -13.11
CA GLY A 37 2.03 -2.29 -12.22
C GLY A 37 3.41 -1.71 -12.04
N THR A 38 3.52 -0.73 -11.13
CA THR A 38 4.78 -0.07 -10.84
C THR A 38 5.11 -0.20 -9.37
N ASN A 39 6.36 0.07 -9.02
CA ASN A 39 6.75 0.12 -7.61
C ASN A 39 5.89 1.11 -6.83
N ASN A 40 5.70 2.30 -7.39
CA ASN A 40 4.95 3.33 -6.68
C ASN A 40 3.49 2.93 -6.47
N LEU A 41 2.89 2.28 -7.46
CA LEU A 41 1.54 1.76 -7.30
C LEU A 41 1.49 0.77 -6.13
N GLY A 42 2.46 -0.12 -6.05
CA GLY A 42 2.52 -1.10 -4.97
C GLY A 42 2.69 -0.44 -3.61
N GLU A 43 3.61 0.53 -3.51
CA GLU A 43 3.86 1.22 -2.25
C GLU A 43 2.62 1.94 -1.74
N LEU A 44 1.95 2.68 -2.61
CA LEU A 44 0.79 3.44 -2.21
C LEU A 44 -0.39 2.51 -1.91
N THR A 45 -0.54 1.45 -2.67
CA THR A 45 -1.62 0.49 -2.43
C THR A 45 -1.45 -0.20 -1.08
N ALA A 46 -0.22 -0.54 -0.71
CA ALA A 46 0.03 -1.14 0.59
C ALA A 46 -0.45 -0.22 1.71
N ILE A 47 -0.16 1.07 1.60
CA ILE A 47 -0.60 2.04 2.59
C ILE A 47 -2.13 2.11 2.64
N LEU A 48 -2.80 2.17 1.49
CA LEU A 48 -4.25 2.22 1.45
C LEU A 48 -4.88 0.98 2.08
N ARG A 49 -4.39 -0.20 1.70
CA ARG A 49 -4.95 -1.44 2.24
C ARG A 49 -4.76 -1.54 3.75
N LEU A 50 -3.62 -1.06 4.24
CA LEU A 50 -3.37 -1.03 5.68
C LEU A 50 -4.35 -0.09 6.38
N LEU A 51 -4.57 1.09 5.82
CA LEU A 51 -5.53 2.03 6.38
C LEU A 51 -6.93 1.43 6.43
N GLU A 52 -7.33 0.75 5.35
CA GLU A 52 -8.64 0.12 5.32
C GLU A 52 -8.75 -1.01 6.34
N ALA A 53 -7.70 -1.81 6.46
CA ALA A 53 -7.73 -2.96 7.36
C ALA A 53 -7.80 -2.56 8.83
N THR A 54 -7.31 -1.38 9.16
CA THR A 54 -7.28 -0.90 10.55
C THR A 54 -8.32 0.17 10.83
N ALA A 55 -9.22 0.45 9.87
CA ALA A 55 -10.15 1.56 9.98
C ALA A 55 -11.05 1.47 11.21
N GLU A 56 -11.44 0.26 11.60
CA GLU A 56 -12.39 0.07 12.68
C GLU A 56 -11.75 0.02 14.05
N THR A 57 -10.42 0.07 14.13
CA THR A 57 -9.74 -0.12 15.41
C THR A 57 -9.77 1.11 16.31
N GLY A 58 -9.85 2.30 15.71
CA GLY A 58 -9.74 3.54 16.45
C GLY A 58 -8.33 3.82 16.97
N GLU A 59 -7.36 2.99 16.62
CA GLU A 59 -6.00 3.11 17.13
C GLU A 59 -5.15 4.04 16.27
N GLU A 60 -4.11 4.60 16.88
CA GLU A 60 -3.09 5.30 16.10
C GLU A 60 -2.38 4.28 15.23
N LEU A 61 -1.94 4.72 14.06
CA LEU A 61 -1.24 3.87 13.13
C LEU A 61 0.13 4.46 12.84
N HIS A 62 1.16 3.65 13.03
CA HIS A 62 2.52 4.03 12.73
C HIS A 62 3.03 3.15 11.60
N ILE A 63 3.34 3.75 10.47
CA ILE A 63 3.69 3.02 9.25
C ILE A 63 5.17 3.13 8.98
N LEU A 64 5.82 1.97 8.87
CA LEU A 64 7.21 1.88 8.48
C LEU A 64 7.27 1.65 6.98
N ALA A 65 8.02 2.45 6.25
CA ALA A 65 8.11 2.31 4.81
C ALA A 65 9.51 2.68 4.35
N ASP A 66 9.99 2.01 3.30
CA ASP A 66 11.30 2.31 2.76
C ASP A 66 11.21 3.24 1.53
N SER A 67 10.03 3.61 1.11
CA SER A 67 9.84 4.50 -0.02
C SER A 67 9.66 5.93 0.47
N GLN A 68 10.68 6.75 0.30
CA GLN A 68 10.57 8.17 0.64
C GLN A 68 9.53 8.86 -0.22
N TYR A 69 9.39 8.42 -1.47
CA TYR A 69 8.37 8.96 -2.36
C TYR A 69 6.97 8.74 -1.76
N ALA A 70 6.67 7.52 -1.37
CA ALA A 70 5.35 7.21 -0.83
C ALA A 70 5.08 8.00 0.45
N ILE A 71 6.07 8.05 1.34
CA ILE A 71 5.92 8.81 2.57
C ILE A 71 5.67 10.29 2.27
N ASN A 72 6.44 10.87 1.36
CA ASN A 72 6.29 12.28 1.04
C ASN A 72 4.94 12.57 0.39
N VAL A 73 4.52 11.70 -0.53
CA VAL A 73 3.21 11.87 -1.17
C VAL A 73 2.12 11.90 -0.12
N VAL A 74 2.12 10.93 0.77
CA VAL A 74 1.00 10.76 1.69
C VAL A 74 1.07 11.73 2.85
N SER A 75 2.27 12.02 3.37
CA SER A 75 2.39 12.84 4.55
C SER A 75 2.52 14.35 4.26
N LYS A 76 2.98 14.71 3.07
CA LYS A 76 3.26 16.11 2.75
C LYS A 76 2.60 16.58 1.47
N TRP A 77 2.99 15.99 0.33
CA TRP A 77 2.60 16.53 -0.98
C TRP A 77 1.11 16.46 -1.21
N ARG A 78 0.46 15.43 -0.72
CA ARG A 78 -0.98 15.27 -0.82
C ARG A 78 -1.72 16.51 -0.34
N LEU A 79 -1.29 17.07 0.77
CA LEU A 79 -1.98 18.23 1.36
C LEU A 79 -1.90 19.46 0.46
N GLY A 80 -0.73 19.70 -0.13
CA GLY A 80 -0.58 20.80 -1.06
C GLY A 80 -1.39 20.62 -2.33
N TRP A 81 -1.36 19.40 -2.87
CA TRP A 81 -2.14 19.11 -4.07
C TRP A 81 -3.64 19.27 -3.81
N LYS A 82 -4.10 18.79 -2.66
CA LYS A 82 -5.51 18.93 -2.30
C LYS A 82 -5.92 20.38 -2.22
N LYS A 83 -5.08 21.22 -1.65
CA LYS A 83 -5.37 22.67 -1.56
C LYS A 83 -5.49 23.31 -2.93
N ARG A 84 -4.77 22.81 -3.92
CA ARG A 84 -4.80 23.35 -5.28
C ARG A 84 -5.83 22.64 -6.17
N GLY A 85 -6.77 21.94 -5.56
CA GLY A 85 -7.79 21.22 -6.33
C GLY A 85 -7.25 19.98 -7.01
N TRP A 86 -6.26 19.34 -6.39
CA TRP A 86 -5.64 18.10 -6.88
C TRP A 86 -4.86 18.32 -8.17
N THR A 87 -4.09 19.42 -8.20
CA THR A 87 -3.17 19.69 -9.30
C THR A 87 -1.80 19.99 -8.72
N LYS A 88 -0.77 19.74 -9.51
CA LYS A 88 0.59 20.09 -9.13
C LYS A 88 0.85 21.56 -9.47
N ALA A 89 1.85 22.12 -8.79
CA ALA A 89 2.19 23.53 -9.01
C ALA A 89 2.57 23.79 -10.47
N ASP A 90 3.20 22.84 -11.13
CA ASP A 90 3.59 22.98 -12.53
C ASP A 90 2.49 22.55 -13.50
N LYS A 91 1.31 22.25 -12.96
CA LYS A 91 0.13 21.84 -13.72
C LYS A 91 0.27 20.51 -14.44
N LYS A 92 1.31 19.76 -14.13
CA LYS A 92 1.43 18.42 -14.68
C LYS A 92 0.49 17.48 -13.93
N PRO A 93 0.05 16.39 -14.57
CA PRO A 93 -0.86 15.45 -13.91
C PRO A 93 -0.18 14.76 -12.73
N ILE A 94 -0.98 14.44 -11.74
CA ILE A 94 -0.53 13.70 -10.56
C ILE A 94 -0.69 12.22 -10.87
N LYS A 95 0.40 11.48 -10.81
CA LYS A 95 0.34 10.03 -11.03
C LYS A 95 -0.34 9.37 -9.84
N ASN A 96 -1.11 8.33 -10.13
CA ASN A 96 -1.86 7.58 -9.11
C ASN A 96 -2.84 8.47 -8.35
N LEU A 97 -3.40 9.47 -9.03
CA LEU A 97 -4.25 10.46 -8.37
C LEU A 97 -5.43 9.84 -7.64
N GLU A 98 -6.16 8.93 -8.28
CA GLU A 98 -7.32 8.32 -7.64
C GLU A 98 -6.93 7.56 -6.37
N LEU A 99 -5.83 6.85 -6.44
CA LEU A 99 -5.33 6.10 -5.30
C LEU A 99 -4.96 7.04 -4.15
N ILE A 100 -4.28 8.14 -4.49
CA ILE A 100 -3.89 9.14 -3.49
C ILE A 100 -5.13 9.78 -2.86
N GLN A 101 -6.16 10.03 -3.65
CA GLN A 101 -7.41 10.56 -3.13
C GLN A 101 -8.11 9.57 -2.21
N GLU A 102 -8.05 8.27 -2.52
CA GLU A 102 -8.60 7.26 -1.64
C GLU A 102 -7.83 7.21 -0.32
N ILE A 103 -6.51 7.32 -0.39
CA ILE A 103 -5.69 7.36 0.82
C ILE A 103 -6.07 8.59 1.66
N ASP A 104 -6.27 9.73 1.02
CA ASP A 104 -6.66 10.96 1.71
C ASP A 104 -7.96 10.74 2.48
N ARG A 105 -8.96 10.13 1.85
CA ARG A 105 -10.22 9.86 2.51
C ARG A 105 -10.04 8.86 3.66
N ALA A 106 -9.21 7.85 3.46
CA ALA A 106 -9.00 6.83 4.49
C ALA A 106 -8.26 7.38 5.70
N MET A 107 -7.56 8.47 5.54
CA MET A 107 -6.81 9.08 6.64
C MET A 107 -7.63 10.09 7.45
N GLU A 108 -8.81 10.46 6.96
CA GLU A 108 -9.61 11.47 7.66
C GLU A 108 -9.93 11.04 9.08
N GLY A 109 -9.68 11.93 10.03
CA GLY A 109 -9.96 11.68 11.43
C GLY A 109 -9.04 10.69 12.09
N ARG A 110 -7.98 10.26 11.43
CA ARG A 110 -7.08 9.26 11.97
C ARG A 110 -5.73 9.87 12.33
N ARG A 111 -5.09 9.26 13.32
CA ARG A 111 -3.73 9.60 13.68
C ARG A 111 -2.81 8.60 13.00
N VAL A 112 -2.10 9.08 11.99
CA VAL A 112 -1.21 8.24 11.19
C VAL A 112 0.14 8.92 11.15
N THR A 113 1.18 8.19 11.53
CA THR A 113 2.55 8.68 11.44
C THR A 113 3.36 7.74 10.56
N PHE A 114 4.41 8.27 9.98
CA PHE A 114 5.27 7.51 9.08
C PHE A 114 6.69 7.55 9.59
N GLU A 115 7.39 6.44 9.39
CA GLU A 115 8.81 6.38 9.70
C GLU A 115 9.50 5.75 8.49
N TRP A 116 10.49 6.47 7.96
CA TRP A 116 11.30 5.93 6.89
C TRP A 116 12.28 4.92 7.45
N VAL A 117 12.33 3.73 6.87
CA VAL A 117 13.31 2.73 7.21
C VAL A 117 14.10 2.44 5.95
N LYS A 118 15.40 2.28 6.10
CA LYS A 118 16.26 2.00 4.96
C LYS A 118 15.97 0.58 4.48
N GLY A 119 15.65 0.43 3.20
CA GLY A 119 15.37 -0.88 2.64
C GLY A 119 16.58 -1.80 2.73
N HIS A 120 16.32 -3.06 3.00
CA HIS A 120 17.35 -4.10 3.07
C HIS A 120 18.41 -3.82 4.14
N ALA A 121 17.99 -3.13 5.21
CA ALA A 121 18.91 -2.80 6.30
C ALA A 121 18.69 -3.66 7.54
N GLY A 122 18.07 -4.82 7.37
CA GLY A 122 17.86 -5.75 8.47
C GLY A 122 16.65 -5.46 9.33
N HIS A 123 15.77 -4.56 8.92
CA HIS A 123 14.56 -4.27 9.66
C HIS A 123 13.55 -5.37 9.40
N HIS A 124 13.26 -6.18 10.42
CA HIS A 124 12.47 -7.39 10.25
C HIS A 124 11.11 -7.15 9.58
N MET A 125 10.34 -6.18 10.09
CA MET A 125 8.99 -5.94 9.56
C MET A 125 9.04 -5.49 8.10
N ASN A 126 9.99 -4.61 7.78
CA ASN A 126 10.13 -4.14 6.41
C ASN A 126 10.54 -5.29 5.48
N GLU A 127 11.44 -6.15 5.94
CA GLU A 127 11.86 -7.30 5.14
C GLU A 127 10.72 -8.27 4.90
N ARG A 128 9.88 -8.49 5.91
CA ARG A 128 8.73 -9.37 5.73
C ARG A 128 7.72 -8.79 4.73
N ALA A 129 7.46 -7.49 4.84
CA ALA A 129 6.58 -6.84 3.87
C ALA A 129 7.16 -6.93 2.45
N ASP A 130 8.47 -6.73 2.31
CA ASP A 130 9.12 -6.84 1.03
C ASP A 130 8.99 -8.26 0.46
N ASP A 131 9.25 -9.27 1.29
CA ASP A 131 9.12 -10.65 0.86
C ASP A 131 7.71 -10.95 0.36
N LEU A 132 6.71 -10.49 1.09
CA LEU A 132 5.33 -10.75 0.74
C LEU A 132 4.93 -10.03 -0.56
N ALA A 133 5.33 -8.78 -0.70
CA ALA A 133 5.02 -8.03 -1.91
C ALA A 133 5.71 -8.65 -3.12
N ARG A 134 6.98 -8.99 -2.97
CA ARG A 134 7.74 -9.61 -4.06
C ARG A 134 7.17 -10.96 -4.42
N GLY A 135 6.74 -11.73 -3.41
CA GLY A 135 6.12 -13.04 -3.67
C GLY A 135 4.87 -12.91 -4.51
N CYS A 136 4.08 -11.86 -4.28
CA CYS A 136 2.90 -11.63 -5.10
C CYS A 136 3.28 -11.26 -6.53
N ALA A 137 4.28 -10.40 -6.70
CA ALA A 137 4.75 -10.06 -8.03
C ALA A 137 5.24 -11.29 -8.78
N GLU A 138 5.97 -12.16 -8.08
CA GLU A 138 6.47 -13.39 -8.67
C GLU A 138 5.34 -14.35 -9.05
N ALA A 139 4.29 -14.40 -8.25
CA ALA A 139 3.13 -15.23 -8.57
C ALA A 139 2.49 -14.78 -9.86
N TYR A 140 2.28 -13.49 -10.01
CA TYR A 140 1.71 -12.96 -11.25
C TYR A 140 2.64 -13.17 -12.43
N GLN A 141 3.93 -13.07 -12.22
CA GLN A 141 4.90 -13.34 -13.28
C GLN A 141 4.78 -14.79 -13.76
N ALA A 142 4.49 -15.68 -12.85
CA ALA A 142 4.34 -17.11 -13.17
C ALA A 142 2.94 -17.46 -13.63
N GLY A 143 2.06 -16.49 -13.78
CA GLY A 143 0.69 -16.74 -14.24
C GLY A 143 -0.23 -17.25 -13.14
N ARG A 144 0.14 -17.06 -11.88
CA ARG A 144 -0.67 -17.50 -10.74
C ARG A 144 -1.23 -16.31 -10.00
N THR A 145 -2.35 -16.51 -9.31
CA THR A 145 -2.90 -15.51 -8.41
C THR A 145 -2.40 -15.84 -7.01
N PRO A 146 -1.77 -14.89 -6.31
CA PRO A 146 -1.26 -15.17 -4.98
C PRO A 146 -2.39 -15.33 -3.96
N GLU A 147 -2.11 -16.07 -2.90
CA GLU A 147 -3.03 -16.23 -1.80
C GLU A 147 -3.07 -14.96 -0.97
N PRO A 148 -4.25 -14.50 -0.56
CA PRO A 148 -4.30 -13.34 0.35
C PRO A 148 -3.82 -13.75 1.74
N GLY A 149 -3.47 -12.75 2.54
CA GLY A 149 -3.07 -12.99 3.91
C GLY A 149 -4.27 -13.06 4.85
N PRO A 150 -4.00 -13.27 6.14
CA PRO A 150 -5.07 -13.37 7.14
C PRO A 150 -5.77 -12.04 7.44
N GLY A 151 -5.16 -10.93 7.08
CA GLY A 151 -5.76 -9.63 7.33
C GLY A 151 -5.56 -9.17 8.76
N PHE A 152 -6.30 -8.15 9.17
CA PHE A 152 -6.22 -7.62 10.51
C PHE A 152 -7.43 -8.10 11.31
N GLY A 153 -7.19 -8.53 12.55
CA GLY A 153 -8.30 -8.95 13.40
C GLY A 153 -8.85 -10.33 13.10
N GLY A 154 -8.08 -11.16 12.46
CA GLY A 154 -8.51 -12.51 12.15
C GLY A 154 -8.94 -12.61 10.70
N GLY A 155 -9.25 -13.79 10.26
CA GLY A 155 -9.44 -14.03 8.85
C GLY A 155 -10.87 -13.95 8.37
N SER A 156 -11.84 -13.87 9.26
CA SER A 156 -13.22 -13.99 8.83
C SER A 156 -13.62 -12.88 7.86
N SER A 157 -13.23 -11.67 8.12
CA SER A 157 -13.55 -10.60 7.21
C SER A 157 -12.73 -10.69 5.94
N ARG A 158 -11.78 -11.55 5.93
CA ARG A 158 -10.98 -11.76 4.75
C ARG A 158 -11.81 -12.30 3.61
N GLY A 159 -12.86 -13.00 3.95
CA GLY A 159 -13.72 -13.51 2.91
C GLY A 159 -14.19 -12.42 1.98
N ALA A 160 -14.28 -11.23 2.48
CA ALA A 160 -14.68 -10.11 1.65
C ALA A 160 -13.52 -9.55 0.86
N ALA A 161 -12.33 -9.94 1.20
CA ALA A 161 -11.19 -9.37 0.52
C ALA A 161 -11.19 -9.62 -0.97
N PRO A 162 -11.74 -10.71 -1.45
CA PRO A 162 -11.81 -10.86 -2.89
C PRO A 162 -12.43 -9.64 -3.54
N ALA A 163 -13.28 -8.99 -2.83
CA ALA A 163 -13.82 -7.75 -3.36
C ALA A 163 -12.71 -6.75 -3.53
N GLY A 164 -11.73 -6.84 -2.69
CA GLY A 164 -10.57 -6.00 -2.87
C GLY A 164 -9.84 -6.31 -4.14
N GLN A 165 -10.02 -7.50 -4.65
CA GLN A 165 -9.44 -7.82 -5.92
C GLN A 165 -10.04 -6.98 -6.99
N ALA A 166 -11.30 -6.73 -6.88
CA ALA A 166 -11.93 -5.88 -7.86
C ALA A 166 -11.22 -4.55 -7.90
N SER A 167 -10.78 -4.10 -6.77
CA SER A 167 -10.09 -2.83 -6.79
C SER A 167 -8.73 -2.97 -7.46
N ALA A 168 -8.23 -4.15 -7.57
CA ALA A 168 -6.99 -4.30 -8.30
C ALA A 168 -7.18 -3.92 -9.75
N SER A 169 -8.34 -4.13 -10.29
CA SER A 169 -8.55 -3.71 -11.65
C SER A 169 -8.61 -2.21 -11.76
N GLN A 170 -9.12 -1.56 -10.76
CA GLN A 170 -9.05 -0.13 -10.83
C GLN A 170 -7.64 0.31 -10.70
N ALA A 171 -6.87 -0.39 -9.92
CA ALA A 171 -5.49 -0.04 -9.81
C ALA A 171 -4.86 -0.04 -11.18
N SER A 172 -5.23 -0.97 -12.01
CA SER A 172 -4.65 -0.99 -13.32
C SER A 172 -5.06 0.23 -14.11
N ALA A 173 -6.26 0.70 -13.92
CA ALA A 173 -6.65 1.93 -14.58
C ALA A 173 -5.82 3.08 -14.05
N GLY A 174 -5.51 3.02 -12.78
CA GLY A 174 -4.76 4.11 -12.19
C GLY A 174 -3.38 4.27 -12.73
N GLN A 175 -2.83 3.24 -13.33
CA GLN A 175 -1.48 3.41 -13.81
C GLN A 175 -1.43 4.08 -15.16
N ALA A 176 -2.50 4.30 -15.76
CA ALA A 176 -2.53 4.94 -17.07
C ALA A 176 -1.89 6.34 -17.06
#